data_7aa272d69990d46728d30b4ff4c5a673
#
_entry.id   7aa272d69990d46728d30b4ff4c5a673
#
_cell.length_a   1.000
_cell.length_b   1.000
_cell.length_c   1.000
_cell.angle_alpha   90.00
_cell.angle_beta   90.00
_cell.angle_gamma   90.00
#
_symmetry.space_group_name_H-M   'P 1'
#
loop_
_entity.id
_entity.type
_entity.pdbx_description
1 polymer ?
#
loop_
_entity_poly.entity_id
_entity_poly.type
_entity_poly.pdbx_seq_one_letter_code
_entity_poly.pdbx_strand_id
1 'polypeptide(L)'
;MKKRLLAMLMTGAMVASLAACGGGSSTPADDTQKDGGNEASTTSGCSVDVILKTTASEYWSYVKAGAEAYSKDNPDVKVEVKGATSETAYDEQQNMIETDLNSGAYDAFVIAPLQADLVKTLIAGQTAPIVAVDTNIDAPEVLSFVGTGNEDAAAEGGKAAVEAAKAAGWDKVQAIAISGVQGDGTATARLTGYEKGVTEAGGEFLKDEIQYADAVADKAATSMEAIMQNHPEGVAIIVCNNDDMAMAAARAAKGNAAYAKTIFVGFDGIQSACNAILAGEETMSVAQEAYDMGYKAVEAAVKAVNGETLEKFIDSGCSVVTKDNAQERLDKLKGYIG
;
A
#
# COMPACT_ATOMS: atom_id res chain seq x y z
N MET A 1 -9.68 54.64 -35.65
CA MET A 1 -9.65 56.01 -35.02
C MET A 1 -8.98 55.87 -33.69
N LYS A 2 -7.73 56.32 -33.61
CA LYS A 2 -7.14 57.41 -32.83
C LYS A 2 -7.21 57.19 -31.31
N LYS A 3 -6.06 56.86 -30.68
CA LYS A 3 -5.09 57.74 -29.95
C LYS A 3 -5.40 57.69 -28.43
N ARG A 4 -4.51 57.68 -27.45
CA ARG A 4 -3.09 57.97 -27.16
C ARG A 4 -2.87 57.52 -25.70
N LEU A 5 -1.80 56.84 -25.35
CA LEU A 5 -0.60 57.32 -24.62
C LEU A 5 -0.82 58.34 -23.49
N LEU A 6 -0.41 57.94 -22.26
CA LEU A 6 0.48 58.80 -21.45
C LEU A 6 1.21 57.99 -20.36
N ALA A 7 2.52 58.08 -20.39
CA ALA A 7 3.45 57.61 -19.36
C ALA A 7 3.70 58.78 -18.37
N MET A 8 3.98 58.48 -17.11
CA MET A 8 4.76 59.40 -16.24
C MET A 8 5.60 58.58 -15.24
N LEU A 9 6.91 58.73 -15.44
CA LEU A 9 7.97 58.50 -14.45
C LEU A 9 7.90 59.53 -13.32
N MET A 10 8.25 59.15 -12.09
CA MET A 10 9.03 60.00 -11.21
C MET A 10 9.91 59.21 -10.26
N THR A 11 11.15 59.59 -10.29
CA THR A 11 12.38 59.25 -9.58
C THR A 11 12.51 59.95 -8.22
N GLY A 12 13.37 59.38 -7.35
CA GLY A 12 14.12 60.07 -6.28
C GLY A 12 13.77 59.61 -4.89
N ALA A 13 14.65 59.44 -3.91
CA ALA A 13 16.09 59.62 -3.81
C ALA A 13 16.59 58.95 -2.52
N MET A 14 17.86 58.61 -2.50
CA MET A 14 18.67 58.10 -1.37
C MET A 14 18.71 59.09 -0.18
N VAL A 15 18.84 58.52 1.04
CA VAL A 15 19.67 59.15 2.09
C VAL A 15 20.41 58.03 2.84
N ALA A 16 21.73 58.09 2.77
CA ALA A 16 22.69 57.42 3.60
C ALA A 16 23.05 58.31 4.81
N SER A 17 23.25 57.73 5.97
CA SER A 17 24.02 58.38 7.04
C SER A 17 24.92 57.36 7.73
N LEU A 18 26.23 57.60 7.55
CA LEU A 18 27.34 57.07 8.31
C LEU A 18 27.56 57.89 9.57
N ALA A 19 28.06 57.26 10.64
CA ALA A 19 29.18 57.74 11.50
C ALA A 19 29.19 56.83 12.74
N ALA A 20 30.17 56.11 13.07
CA ALA A 20 31.60 56.21 13.30
C ALA A 20 31.96 56.34 14.79
N CYS A 21 32.85 55.45 15.18
CA CYS A 21 34.01 55.58 16.04
C CYS A 21 33.94 55.32 17.55
N GLY A 22 34.84 54.42 17.95
CA GLY A 22 35.70 54.45 19.13
C GLY A 22 35.59 53.12 19.93
N GLY A 23 36.54 52.26 20.08
CA GLY A 23 37.96 52.25 20.18
C GLY A 23 38.35 51.61 21.49
N GLY A 24 39.16 50.52 21.50
CA GLY A 24 39.72 50.00 22.76
C GLY A 24 40.00 48.50 22.77
N SER A 25 41.22 48.20 22.51
CA SER A 25 42.08 47.01 22.54
C SER A 25 41.94 46.08 23.77
N SER A 26 41.94 44.75 23.58
CA SER A 26 42.97 43.80 24.07
C SER A 26 42.46 42.36 24.04
N THR A 27 43.14 41.52 23.29
CA THR A 27 43.16 40.04 23.34
C THR A 27 43.87 39.51 24.61
N PRO A 28 43.79 38.21 25.02
CA PRO A 28 43.80 37.01 24.17
C PRO A 28 42.95 35.80 24.62
N ALA A 29 42.72 34.92 23.66
CA ALA A 29 42.61 33.42 23.63
C ALA A 29 42.08 32.66 24.86
N ASP A 30 41.08 31.82 24.65
CA ASP A 30 41.22 30.34 24.64
C ASP A 30 39.92 29.64 24.22
N ASP A 31 40.08 28.72 23.34
CA ASP A 31 39.61 27.34 23.13
C ASP A 31 38.15 26.95 23.30
N THR A 32 37.69 26.30 22.18
CA THR A 32 36.78 25.19 22.05
C THR A 32 35.38 25.23 22.62
N GLN A 33 34.42 25.31 21.72
CA GLN A 33 33.53 24.14 21.45
C GLN A 33 32.63 24.43 20.26
N LYS A 34 32.85 23.73 19.16
CA LYS A 34 31.86 23.56 18.09
C LYS A 34 30.75 22.73 18.67
N ASP A 35 29.71 23.35 19.12
CA ASP A 35 28.42 22.69 19.29
C ASP A 35 27.78 22.59 17.91
N GLY A 36 27.73 21.38 17.37
CA GLY A 36 27.00 21.08 16.16
C GLY A 36 25.52 21.23 16.43
N GLY A 37 25.02 22.43 16.27
CA GLY A 37 23.58 22.64 16.18
C GLY A 37 23.06 21.84 15.00
N ASN A 38 22.37 20.74 15.30
CA ASN A 38 21.44 20.08 14.40
C ASN A 38 20.35 21.12 14.13
N GLU A 39 20.49 21.84 13.00
CA GLU A 39 19.41 22.67 12.49
C GLU A 39 18.26 21.71 12.15
N ALA A 40 17.32 21.57 13.07
CA ALA A 40 16.02 21.04 12.76
C ALA A 40 15.47 21.90 11.62
N SER A 41 15.45 21.35 10.42
CA SER A 41 14.79 21.93 9.26
C SER A 41 13.34 22.19 9.68
N THR A 42 12.99 23.45 9.88
CA THR A 42 11.60 23.86 10.08
C THR A 42 10.90 23.66 8.74
N THR A 43 10.24 22.54 8.56
CA THR A 43 9.31 22.31 7.45
C THR A 43 8.20 23.35 7.54
N SER A 44 8.24 24.37 6.68
CA SER A 44 7.05 25.19 6.44
C SER A 44 6.02 24.28 5.78
N GLY A 45 4.89 24.05 6.45
CA GLY A 45 3.74 23.22 6.09
C GLY A 45 3.83 22.45 4.76
N CYS A 46 4.02 21.14 4.82
CA CYS A 46 4.02 20.24 3.66
C CYS A 46 2.61 19.69 3.44
N SER A 47 2.15 19.65 2.17
CA SER A 47 0.88 19.04 1.78
C SER A 47 1.10 17.80 0.92
N VAL A 48 0.56 16.65 1.35
CA VAL A 48 0.69 15.36 0.68
C VAL A 48 -0.69 14.86 0.25
N ASP A 49 -0.81 14.56 -1.03
CA ASP A 49 -1.99 13.89 -1.58
C ASP A 49 -1.78 12.37 -1.58
N VAL A 50 -2.71 11.62 -1.02
CA VAL A 50 -2.68 10.16 -0.95
C VAL A 50 -3.86 9.61 -1.74
N ILE A 51 -3.58 9.02 -2.91
CA ILE A 51 -4.59 8.46 -3.80
C ILE A 51 -4.52 6.92 -3.73
N LEU A 52 -5.49 6.32 -3.07
CA LEU A 52 -5.62 4.88 -2.89
C LEU A 52 -6.39 4.22 -4.05
N LYS A 53 -6.31 2.89 -4.19
CA LYS A 53 -7.12 2.16 -5.17
C LYS A 53 -8.62 2.35 -4.90
N THR A 54 -9.02 2.28 -3.63
CA THR A 54 -10.40 2.53 -3.18
C THR A 54 -10.41 2.92 -1.71
N THR A 55 -11.49 3.53 -1.26
CA THR A 55 -11.75 3.76 0.18
C THR A 55 -12.89 2.86 0.71
N ALA A 56 -13.40 1.93 -0.11
CA ALA A 56 -14.57 1.13 0.21
C ALA A 56 -14.25 -0.22 0.89
N SER A 57 -12.98 -0.65 0.96
CA SER A 57 -12.60 -1.92 1.60
C SER A 57 -11.96 -1.71 2.98
N GLU A 58 -12.04 -2.75 3.80
CA GLU A 58 -11.45 -2.75 5.14
C GLU A 58 -9.92 -2.57 5.09
N TYR A 59 -9.23 -3.24 4.16
CA TYR A 59 -7.78 -3.12 3.98
C TYR A 59 -7.34 -1.66 3.77
N TRP A 60 -7.99 -0.97 2.84
CA TRP A 60 -7.63 0.42 2.53
C TRP A 60 -7.95 1.39 3.68
N SER A 61 -8.86 1.03 4.61
CA SER A 61 -9.11 1.82 5.81
C SER A 61 -7.89 1.84 6.75
N TYR A 62 -7.08 0.78 6.81
CA TYR A 62 -5.83 0.77 7.57
C TYR A 62 -4.74 1.60 6.92
N VAL A 63 -4.56 1.51 5.59
CA VAL A 63 -3.61 2.35 4.85
C VAL A 63 -3.94 3.82 5.07
N LYS A 64 -5.23 4.17 4.94
CA LYS A 64 -5.73 5.52 5.23
C LYS A 64 -5.43 5.95 6.67
N ALA A 65 -5.75 5.11 7.65
CA ALA A 65 -5.53 5.41 9.06
C ALA A 65 -4.04 5.66 9.35
N GLY A 66 -3.13 4.89 8.74
CA GLY A 66 -1.69 5.10 8.85
C GLY A 66 -1.23 6.42 8.24
N ALA A 67 -1.71 6.75 7.04
CA ALA A 67 -1.41 8.02 6.39
C ALA A 67 -1.90 9.24 7.22
N GLU A 68 -3.13 9.16 7.73
CA GLU A 68 -3.71 10.19 8.60
C GLU A 68 -2.99 10.30 9.97
N ALA A 69 -2.48 9.18 10.49
CA ALA A 69 -1.72 9.18 11.74
C ALA A 69 -0.41 9.95 11.60
N TYR A 70 0.28 9.85 10.45
CA TYR A 70 1.48 10.64 10.21
C TYR A 70 1.20 12.15 10.35
N SER A 71 0.09 12.64 9.79
CA SER A 71 -0.32 14.04 9.91
C SER A 71 -0.65 14.44 11.37
N LYS A 72 -1.22 13.52 12.16
CA LYS A 72 -1.49 13.79 13.59
C LYS A 72 -0.21 13.89 14.40
N ASP A 73 0.79 13.06 14.09
CA ASP A 73 2.10 13.05 14.76
C ASP A 73 2.98 14.23 14.29
N ASN A 74 2.72 14.75 13.09
CA ASN A 74 3.45 15.84 12.45
C ASN A 74 2.50 16.98 12.04
N PRO A 75 2.08 17.88 12.96
CA PRO A 75 1.01 18.85 12.70
C PRO A 75 1.28 19.86 11.56
N ASP A 76 2.54 20.02 11.15
CA ASP A 76 2.94 20.86 10.03
C ASP A 76 2.74 20.16 8.66
N VAL A 77 2.41 18.86 8.66
CA VAL A 77 2.13 18.07 7.45
C VAL A 77 0.63 17.90 7.29
N LYS A 78 0.08 18.36 6.18
CA LYS A 78 -1.31 18.12 5.80
C LYS A 78 -1.38 16.92 4.88
N VAL A 79 -2.24 15.97 5.20
CA VAL A 79 -2.47 14.77 4.40
C VAL A 79 -3.93 14.74 3.98
N GLU A 80 -4.18 14.67 2.67
CA GLU A 80 -5.49 14.37 2.12
C GLU A 80 -5.49 12.95 1.59
N VAL A 81 -6.45 12.13 2.01
CA VAL A 81 -6.56 10.74 1.56
C VAL A 81 -7.86 10.54 0.81
N LYS A 82 -7.76 10.08 -0.42
CA LYS A 82 -8.87 9.78 -1.31
C LYS A 82 -8.64 8.46 -2.05
N GLY A 83 -9.65 7.98 -2.75
CA GLY A 83 -9.56 6.77 -3.57
C GLY A 83 -10.85 6.57 -4.35
N ALA A 84 -10.79 5.73 -5.38
CA ALA A 84 -11.93 5.43 -6.23
C ALA A 84 -13.03 4.64 -5.46
N THR A 85 -14.21 4.56 -6.05
CA THR A 85 -15.36 3.85 -5.44
C THR A 85 -15.20 2.33 -5.43
N SER A 86 -14.32 1.77 -6.28
CA SER A 86 -13.98 0.35 -6.35
C SER A 86 -12.63 0.12 -7.03
N GLU A 87 -12.07 -1.07 -6.89
CA GLU A 87 -10.81 -1.45 -7.56
C GLU A 87 -10.93 -1.63 -9.09
N THR A 88 -12.10 -1.43 -9.66
CA THR A 88 -12.35 -1.43 -11.12
C THR A 88 -12.81 -0.08 -11.65
N ALA A 89 -12.87 0.97 -10.81
CA ALA A 89 -13.26 2.31 -11.20
C ALA A 89 -12.07 3.11 -11.77
N TYR A 90 -11.50 2.63 -12.87
CA TYR A 90 -10.27 3.13 -13.48
C TYR A 90 -10.34 4.61 -13.88
N ASP A 91 -11.41 4.99 -14.56
CA ASP A 91 -11.61 6.38 -15.02
C ASP A 91 -11.75 7.36 -13.85
N GLU A 92 -12.32 6.91 -12.73
CA GLU A 92 -12.46 7.73 -11.52
C GLU A 92 -11.09 8.03 -10.92
N GLN A 93 -10.24 7.01 -10.74
CA GLN A 93 -8.89 7.22 -10.22
C GLN A 93 -8.02 8.03 -11.18
N GLN A 94 -8.11 7.76 -12.49
CA GLN A 94 -7.40 8.54 -13.50
C GLN A 94 -7.72 10.03 -13.36
N ASN A 95 -9.01 10.38 -13.32
CA ASN A 95 -9.44 11.76 -13.19
C ASN A 95 -8.95 12.43 -11.89
N MET A 96 -8.92 11.69 -10.76
CA MET A 96 -8.35 12.18 -9.51
C MET A 96 -6.87 12.53 -9.70
N ILE A 97 -6.07 11.58 -10.19
CA ILE A 97 -4.63 11.75 -10.38
C ILE A 97 -4.35 12.93 -11.33
N GLU A 98 -5.00 13.00 -12.49
CA GLU A 98 -4.81 14.10 -13.44
C GLU A 98 -5.17 15.47 -12.83
N THR A 99 -6.28 15.54 -12.10
CA THR A 99 -6.75 16.78 -11.49
C THR A 99 -5.76 17.25 -10.45
N ASP A 100 -5.31 16.36 -9.58
CA ASP A 100 -4.50 16.72 -8.43
C ASP A 100 -3.04 17.04 -8.81
N LEU A 101 -2.46 16.28 -9.75
CA LEU A 101 -1.14 16.59 -10.32
C LEU A 101 -1.09 17.99 -10.97
N ASN A 102 -2.19 18.43 -11.56
CA ASN A 102 -2.27 19.73 -12.24
C ASN A 102 -2.77 20.88 -11.35
N SER A 103 -3.20 20.59 -10.12
CA SER A 103 -3.79 21.59 -9.21
C SER A 103 -2.76 22.56 -8.63
N GLY A 104 -1.51 22.11 -8.44
CA GLY A 104 -0.48 22.84 -7.71
C GLY A 104 -0.77 22.99 -6.20
N ALA A 105 -1.69 22.18 -5.67
CA ALA A 105 -2.12 22.23 -4.27
C ALA A 105 -1.27 21.36 -3.33
N TYR A 106 -0.50 20.44 -3.88
CA TYR A 106 0.25 19.44 -3.12
C TYR A 106 1.74 19.51 -3.42
N ASP A 107 2.54 19.32 -2.37
CA ASP A 107 4.00 19.29 -2.44
C ASP A 107 4.54 17.91 -2.81
N ALA A 108 3.77 16.83 -2.54
CA ALA A 108 4.11 15.46 -2.89
C ALA A 108 2.86 14.58 -3.06
N PHE A 109 3.05 13.44 -3.71
CA PHE A 109 2.00 12.46 -4.01
C PHE A 109 2.37 11.06 -3.51
N VAL A 110 1.40 10.38 -2.92
CA VAL A 110 1.45 8.95 -2.58
C VAL A 110 0.35 8.26 -3.40
N ILE A 111 0.71 7.35 -4.30
CA ILE A 111 -0.24 6.77 -5.25
C ILE A 111 -0.23 5.25 -5.19
N ALA A 112 -1.40 4.65 -4.93
CA ALA A 112 -1.67 3.23 -5.14
C ALA A 112 -2.42 3.06 -6.48
N PRO A 113 -1.77 2.67 -7.58
CA PRO A 113 -2.38 2.69 -8.90
C PRO A 113 -3.37 1.54 -9.09
N LEU A 114 -4.53 1.80 -9.70
CA LEU A 114 -5.41 0.76 -10.26
C LEU A 114 -4.84 0.19 -11.56
N GLN A 115 -4.18 1.04 -12.36
CA GLN A 115 -3.51 0.68 -13.60
C GLN A 115 -2.12 1.33 -13.63
N ALA A 116 -1.09 0.58 -13.24
CA ALA A 116 0.27 1.11 -13.10
C ALA A 116 0.83 1.73 -14.38
N ASP A 117 0.60 1.11 -15.55
CA ASP A 117 1.07 1.61 -16.85
C ASP A 117 0.37 2.93 -17.26
N LEU A 118 -0.91 3.07 -16.91
CA LEU A 118 -1.63 4.32 -17.13
C LEU A 118 -1.08 5.42 -16.24
N VAL A 119 -0.96 5.16 -14.93
CA VAL A 119 -0.42 6.12 -13.96
C VAL A 119 1.00 6.52 -14.33
N LYS A 120 1.86 5.59 -14.79
CA LYS A 120 3.19 5.89 -15.34
C LYS A 120 3.12 6.95 -16.44
N THR A 121 2.11 6.89 -17.32
CA THR A 121 1.93 7.87 -18.38
C THR A 121 1.48 9.23 -17.84
N LEU A 122 0.61 9.25 -16.84
CA LEU A 122 0.09 10.48 -16.22
C LEU A 122 1.15 11.25 -15.45
N ILE A 123 2.05 10.54 -14.76
CA ILE A 123 3.11 11.15 -13.95
C ILE A 123 4.35 11.53 -14.75
N ALA A 124 4.40 11.19 -16.05
CA ALA A 124 5.57 11.47 -16.88
C ALA A 124 5.93 12.96 -16.90
N GLY A 125 7.17 13.29 -16.52
CA GLY A 125 7.68 14.66 -16.43
C GLY A 125 7.23 15.47 -15.22
N GLN A 126 6.53 14.85 -14.25
CA GLN A 126 6.23 15.49 -12.97
C GLN A 126 7.51 15.75 -12.18
N THR A 127 7.54 16.89 -11.49
CA THR A 127 8.68 17.31 -10.68
C THR A 127 8.42 17.21 -9.17
N ALA A 128 7.15 17.17 -8.77
CA ALA A 128 6.79 16.91 -7.38
C ALA A 128 7.17 15.47 -7.00
N PRO A 129 7.69 15.23 -5.79
CA PRO A 129 7.97 13.90 -5.30
C PRO A 129 6.79 12.94 -5.39
N ILE A 130 7.00 11.75 -5.94
CA ILE A 130 5.99 10.69 -6.04
C ILE A 130 6.51 9.43 -5.35
N VAL A 131 5.68 8.87 -4.46
CA VAL A 131 5.89 7.58 -3.79
C VAL A 131 4.78 6.63 -4.21
N ALA A 132 5.13 5.47 -4.72
CA ALA A 132 4.15 4.40 -4.95
C ALA A 132 3.86 3.69 -3.62
N VAL A 133 2.61 3.34 -3.37
CA VAL A 133 2.20 2.59 -2.18
C VAL A 133 1.40 1.35 -2.56
N ASP A 134 1.58 0.23 -1.85
CA ASP A 134 0.92 -1.07 -2.09
C ASP A 134 1.24 -1.72 -3.45
N THR A 135 1.07 -1.00 -4.53
CA THR A 135 1.33 -1.45 -5.90
C THR A 135 2.36 -0.54 -6.55
N ASN A 136 3.45 -1.13 -7.05
CA ASN A 136 4.54 -0.37 -7.65
C ASN A 136 4.17 0.23 -9.01
N ILE A 137 4.79 1.37 -9.31
CA ILE A 137 4.74 2.03 -10.62
C ILE A 137 6.19 2.08 -11.13
N ASP A 138 6.48 1.32 -12.18
CA ASP A 138 7.81 1.29 -12.79
C ASP A 138 8.05 2.53 -13.68
N ALA A 139 8.32 3.66 -13.02
CA ALA A 139 8.57 4.95 -13.65
C ALA A 139 9.74 5.68 -12.98
N PRO A 140 10.55 6.46 -13.73
CA PRO A 140 11.67 7.21 -13.16
C PRO A 140 11.23 8.32 -12.19
N GLU A 141 10.01 8.82 -12.32
CA GLU A 141 9.39 9.83 -11.46
C GLU A 141 9.08 9.27 -10.05
N VAL A 142 8.94 7.95 -9.92
CA VAL A 142 8.68 7.30 -8.62
C VAL A 142 9.98 7.17 -7.85
N LEU A 143 10.07 7.89 -6.74
CA LEU A 143 11.26 7.95 -5.91
C LEU A 143 11.44 6.71 -5.04
N SER A 144 10.31 6.17 -4.54
CA SER A 144 10.27 4.98 -3.69
C SER A 144 8.97 4.22 -3.88
N PHE A 145 9.01 2.92 -3.64
CA PHE A 145 7.83 2.06 -3.47
C PHE A 145 7.76 1.60 -2.03
N VAL A 146 6.62 1.87 -1.36
CA VAL A 146 6.33 1.40 0.00
C VAL A 146 5.26 0.33 -0.08
N GLY A 147 5.56 -0.88 0.36
CA GLY A 147 4.63 -2.00 0.21
C GLY A 147 5.14 -3.29 0.82
N THR A 148 4.46 -4.38 0.50
CA THR A 148 4.82 -5.73 0.89
C THR A 148 5.60 -6.41 -0.24
N GLY A 149 6.61 -7.20 0.10
CA GLY A 149 7.25 -8.13 -0.84
C GLY A 149 6.28 -9.26 -1.23
N ASN A 150 5.30 -8.96 -2.11
CA ASN A 150 4.13 -9.80 -2.38
C ASN A 150 4.48 -11.23 -2.81
N GLU A 151 5.52 -11.41 -3.63
CA GLU A 151 5.95 -12.75 -4.08
C GLU A 151 6.46 -13.59 -2.93
N ASP A 152 7.38 -13.05 -2.12
CA ASP A 152 7.95 -13.80 -0.99
C ASP A 152 6.91 -14.05 0.11
N ALA A 153 6.05 -13.06 0.40
CA ALA A 153 4.97 -13.20 1.36
C ALA A 153 3.96 -14.30 0.95
N ALA A 154 3.55 -14.30 -0.32
CA ALA A 154 2.66 -15.35 -0.85
C ALA A 154 3.34 -16.72 -0.89
N ALA A 155 4.67 -16.79 -1.13
CA ALA A 155 5.41 -18.04 -1.07
C ALA A 155 5.39 -18.65 0.35
N GLU A 156 5.57 -17.83 1.38
CA GLU A 156 5.45 -18.29 2.77
C GLU A 156 4.02 -18.76 3.08
N GLY A 157 2.99 -18.04 2.61
CA GLY A 157 1.59 -18.46 2.70
C GLY A 157 1.33 -19.82 2.01
N GLY A 158 1.88 -20.00 0.81
CA GLY A 158 1.78 -21.25 0.06
C GLY A 158 2.43 -22.43 0.77
N LYS A 159 3.62 -22.24 1.37
CA LYS A 159 4.30 -23.26 2.18
C LYS A 159 3.45 -23.64 3.40
N ALA A 160 2.98 -22.65 4.15
CA ALA A 160 2.14 -22.87 5.32
C ALA A 160 0.82 -23.62 4.95
N ALA A 161 0.24 -23.29 3.80
CA ALA A 161 -0.96 -23.96 3.32
C ALA A 161 -0.74 -25.45 3.00
N VAL A 162 0.41 -25.79 2.38
CA VAL A 162 0.77 -27.21 2.11
C VAL A 162 0.97 -27.97 3.41
N GLU A 163 1.63 -27.39 4.41
CA GLU A 163 1.81 -28.01 5.73
C GLU A 163 0.47 -28.25 6.41
N ALA A 164 -0.43 -27.26 6.38
CA ALA A 164 -1.78 -27.36 6.93
C ALA A 164 -2.62 -28.42 6.21
N ALA A 165 -2.53 -28.51 4.87
CA ALA A 165 -3.24 -29.51 4.09
C ALA A 165 -2.78 -30.94 4.41
N LYS A 166 -1.46 -31.14 4.54
CA LYS A 166 -0.89 -32.42 4.98
C LYS A 166 -1.36 -32.80 6.40
N ALA A 167 -1.37 -31.83 7.31
CA ALA A 167 -1.85 -32.02 8.69
C ALA A 167 -3.37 -32.34 8.74
N ALA A 168 -4.17 -31.78 7.80
CA ALA A 168 -5.59 -32.08 7.65
C ALA A 168 -5.85 -33.48 7.02
N GLY A 169 -4.80 -34.16 6.56
CA GLY A 169 -4.87 -35.53 6.00
C GLY A 169 -5.25 -35.56 4.52
N TRP A 170 -4.83 -34.57 3.73
CA TRP A 170 -4.91 -34.64 2.28
C TRP A 170 -3.78 -35.50 1.72
N ASP A 171 -4.10 -36.56 1.00
CA ASP A 171 -3.11 -37.41 0.30
C ASP A 171 -2.56 -36.71 -0.95
N LYS A 172 -3.44 -36.02 -1.69
CA LYS A 172 -3.11 -35.20 -2.86
C LYS A 172 -3.22 -33.74 -2.51
N VAL A 173 -2.09 -33.06 -2.37
CA VAL A 173 -2.03 -31.65 -1.98
C VAL A 173 -2.00 -30.78 -3.25
N GLN A 174 -3.18 -30.50 -3.79
CA GLN A 174 -3.38 -29.62 -4.94
C GLN A 174 -3.89 -28.26 -4.49
N ALA A 175 -3.44 -27.20 -5.17
CA ALA A 175 -3.84 -25.83 -4.95
C ALA A 175 -4.43 -25.20 -6.21
N ILE A 176 -5.56 -24.51 -6.09
CA ILE A 176 -6.15 -23.65 -7.10
C ILE A 176 -6.15 -22.21 -6.58
N ALA A 177 -5.87 -21.23 -7.46
CA ALA A 177 -5.92 -19.83 -7.12
C ALA A 177 -7.20 -19.15 -7.61
N ILE A 178 -7.78 -18.31 -6.74
CA ILE A 178 -8.78 -17.31 -7.10
C ILE A 178 -8.08 -15.96 -7.00
N SER A 179 -7.64 -15.42 -8.16
CA SER A 179 -6.81 -14.24 -8.25
C SER A 179 -7.62 -12.95 -8.38
N GLY A 180 -6.97 -11.82 -8.17
CA GLY A 180 -7.56 -10.50 -8.30
C GLY A 180 -7.77 -10.06 -9.75
N VAL A 181 -7.40 -8.82 -10.06
CA VAL A 181 -7.48 -8.28 -11.43
C VAL A 181 -6.37 -8.88 -12.29
N GLN A 182 -6.75 -9.39 -13.46
CA GLN A 182 -5.78 -9.96 -14.40
C GLN A 182 -4.83 -8.86 -14.91
N GLY A 183 -3.53 -9.09 -14.79
CA GLY A 183 -2.50 -8.13 -15.21
C GLY A 183 -2.13 -7.09 -14.15
N ASP A 184 -2.83 -7.04 -13.02
CA ASP A 184 -2.37 -6.25 -11.87
C ASP A 184 -1.05 -6.81 -11.33
N GLY A 185 -0.09 -5.92 -11.02
CA GLY A 185 1.25 -6.32 -10.59
C GLY A 185 1.26 -7.05 -9.26
N THR A 186 0.41 -6.62 -8.31
CA THR A 186 0.27 -7.23 -6.99
C THR A 186 -0.35 -8.62 -7.10
N ALA A 187 -1.44 -8.74 -7.90
CA ALA A 187 -2.09 -10.02 -8.15
C ALA A 187 -1.15 -11.02 -8.82
N THR A 188 -0.37 -10.57 -9.78
CA THR A 188 0.63 -11.40 -10.48
C THR A 188 1.73 -11.88 -9.54
N ALA A 189 2.28 -10.99 -8.70
CA ALA A 189 3.32 -11.34 -7.73
C ALA A 189 2.81 -12.35 -6.70
N ARG A 190 1.59 -12.20 -6.17
CA ARG A 190 0.97 -13.15 -5.24
C ARG A 190 0.76 -14.51 -5.90
N LEU A 191 0.28 -14.58 -7.15
CA LEU A 191 0.17 -15.84 -7.90
C LEU A 191 1.51 -16.55 -8.04
N THR A 192 2.56 -15.82 -8.48
CA THR A 192 3.92 -16.36 -8.62
C THR A 192 4.43 -16.91 -7.28
N GLY A 193 4.22 -16.15 -6.20
CA GLY A 193 4.62 -16.56 -4.86
C GLY A 193 3.89 -17.80 -4.38
N TYR A 194 2.57 -17.87 -4.50
CA TYR A 194 1.79 -19.06 -4.11
C TYR A 194 2.21 -20.30 -4.89
N GLU A 195 2.39 -20.18 -6.23
CA GLU A 195 2.91 -21.27 -7.04
C GLU A 195 4.25 -21.77 -6.53
N LYS A 196 5.19 -20.86 -6.29
CA LYS A 196 6.53 -21.15 -5.76
C LYS A 196 6.44 -21.86 -4.41
N GLY A 197 5.72 -21.26 -3.45
CA GLY A 197 5.62 -21.80 -2.09
C GLY A 197 4.94 -23.17 -2.03
N VAL A 198 3.83 -23.34 -2.76
CA VAL A 198 3.14 -24.63 -2.86
C VAL A 198 4.04 -25.71 -3.46
N THR A 199 4.74 -25.39 -4.56
CA THR A 199 5.61 -26.33 -5.26
C THR A 199 6.82 -26.72 -4.42
N GLU A 200 7.51 -25.74 -3.81
CA GLU A 200 8.68 -25.97 -2.95
C GLU A 200 8.33 -26.82 -1.73
N ALA A 201 7.12 -26.68 -1.18
CA ALA A 201 6.63 -27.49 -0.07
C ALA A 201 6.13 -28.89 -0.48
N GLY A 202 6.15 -29.19 -1.78
CA GLY A 202 5.75 -30.51 -2.34
C GLY A 202 4.25 -30.67 -2.60
N GLY A 203 3.54 -29.55 -2.79
CA GLY A 203 2.20 -29.51 -3.36
C GLY A 203 2.22 -29.37 -4.89
N GLU A 204 1.06 -29.45 -5.52
CA GLU A 204 0.83 -29.24 -6.95
C GLU A 204 -0.02 -27.98 -7.15
N PHE A 205 0.51 -26.96 -7.83
CA PHE A 205 -0.26 -25.76 -8.18
C PHE A 205 -0.88 -25.91 -9.57
N LEU A 206 -2.22 -25.85 -9.66
CA LEU A 206 -2.97 -26.08 -10.90
C LEU A 206 -3.07 -24.79 -11.72
N LYS A 207 -2.01 -24.49 -12.47
CA LYS A 207 -1.85 -23.22 -13.22
C LYS A 207 -2.94 -22.98 -14.27
N ASP A 208 -3.43 -24.02 -14.90
CA ASP A 208 -4.43 -23.93 -15.97
C ASP A 208 -5.86 -23.73 -15.43
N GLU A 209 -6.00 -23.74 -14.09
CA GLU A 209 -7.29 -23.62 -13.41
C GLU A 209 -7.45 -22.33 -12.59
N ILE A 210 -6.53 -21.38 -12.76
CA ILE A 210 -6.60 -20.08 -12.11
C ILE A 210 -7.90 -19.35 -12.50
N GLN A 211 -8.64 -18.90 -11.49
CA GLN A 211 -9.82 -18.07 -11.66
C GLN A 211 -9.50 -16.62 -11.37
N TYR A 212 -10.05 -15.66 -12.12
CA TYR A 212 -9.90 -14.24 -11.88
C TYR A 212 -11.23 -13.65 -11.40
N ALA A 213 -11.22 -13.00 -10.24
CA ALA A 213 -12.41 -12.51 -9.56
C ALA A 213 -12.34 -10.99 -9.26
N ASP A 214 -11.44 -10.24 -9.91
CA ASP A 214 -11.32 -8.78 -9.86
C ASP A 214 -11.26 -8.19 -8.44
N ALA A 215 -10.69 -8.92 -7.48
CA ALA A 215 -10.66 -8.60 -6.05
C ALA A 215 -12.05 -8.44 -5.40
N VAL A 216 -13.10 -9.06 -5.99
CA VAL A 216 -14.51 -8.94 -5.56
C VAL A 216 -15.02 -10.23 -4.95
N ALA A 217 -15.56 -10.14 -3.73
CA ALA A 217 -16.07 -11.28 -2.95
C ALA A 217 -17.12 -12.11 -3.70
N ASP A 218 -18.13 -11.49 -4.33
CA ASP A 218 -19.19 -12.20 -5.05
C ASP A 218 -18.67 -12.97 -6.27
N LYS A 219 -17.66 -12.43 -6.95
CA LYS A 219 -17.01 -13.13 -8.07
C LYS A 219 -16.18 -14.31 -7.57
N ALA A 220 -15.51 -14.16 -6.42
CA ALA A 220 -14.77 -15.25 -5.80
C ALA A 220 -15.70 -16.41 -5.35
N ALA A 221 -16.87 -16.08 -4.80
CA ALA A 221 -17.89 -17.08 -4.49
C ALA A 221 -18.34 -17.86 -5.74
N THR A 222 -18.61 -17.15 -6.86
CA THR A 222 -18.97 -17.76 -8.15
C THR A 222 -17.83 -18.64 -8.70
N SER A 223 -16.59 -18.17 -8.60
CA SER A 223 -15.40 -18.95 -8.99
C SER A 223 -15.27 -20.23 -8.15
N MET A 224 -15.51 -20.13 -6.83
CA MET A 224 -15.50 -21.31 -5.96
C MET A 224 -16.59 -22.32 -6.30
N GLU A 225 -17.79 -21.87 -6.66
CA GLU A 225 -18.86 -22.74 -7.14
C GLU A 225 -18.46 -23.49 -8.41
N ALA A 226 -17.77 -22.83 -9.35
CA ALA A 226 -17.24 -23.47 -10.55
C ALA A 226 -16.13 -24.50 -10.22
N ILE A 227 -15.23 -24.17 -9.29
CA ILE A 227 -14.20 -25.10 -8.80
C ILE A 227 -14.85 -26.34 -8.20
N MET A 228 -15.89 -26.20 -7.36
CA MET A 228 -16.59 -27.33 -6.77
C MET A 228 -17.29 -28.21 -7.80
N GLN A 229 -17.77 -27.67 -8.91
CA GLN A 229 -18.35 -28.45 -10.02
C GLN A 229 -17.29 -29.27 -10.78
N ASN A 230 -16.10 -28.67 -10.98
CA ASN A 230 -15.00 -29.33 -11.69
C ASN A 230 -14.27 -30.36 -10.82
N HIS A 231 -14.26 -30.15 -9.51
CA HIS A 231 -13.59 -30.99 -8.50
C HIS A 231 -14.57 -31.48 -7.43
N PRO A 232 -15.52 -32.35 -7.77
CA PRO A 232 -16.50 -32.89 -6.82
C PRO A 232 -15.87 -33.67 -5.66
N GLU A 233 -14.63 -34.14 -5.82
CA GLU A 233 -13.83 -34.82 -4.81
C GLU A 233 -13.18 -33.86 -3.78
N GLY A 234 -13.17 -32.57 -4.05
CA GLY A 234 -12.51 -31.54 -3.26
C GLY A 234 -11.12 -31.20 -3.74
N VAL A 235 -10.64 -30.03 -3.31
CA VAL A 235 -9.28 -29.50 -3.55
C VAL A 235 -8.65 -29.18 -2.21
N ALA A 236 -7.38 -29.56 -2.03
CA ALA A 236 -6.71 -29.41 -0.74
C ALA A 236 -6.52 -27.94 -0.32
N ILE A 237 -6.21 -27.06 -1.27
CA ILE A 237 -5.87 -25.67 -1.00
C ILE A 237 -6.57 -24.75 -2.01
N ILE A 238 -7.22 -23.72 -1.50
CA ILE A 238 -7.70 -22.56 -2.29
C ILE A 238 -6.94 -21.33 -1.79
N VAL A 239 -6.10 -20.76 -2.63
CA VAL A 239 -5.41 -19.50 -2.34
C VAL A 239 -6.14 -18.36 -3.02
N CYS A 240 -6.39 -17.29 -2.28
CA CYS A 240 -7.07 -16.09 -2.78
C CYS A 240 -6.17 -14.88 -2.76
N ASN A 241 -6.43 -13.93 -3.65
CA ASN A 241 -5.63 -12.72 -3.77
C ASN A 241 -5.79 -11.79 -2.55
N ASN A 242 -6.96 -11.83 -1.90
CA ASN A 242 -7.23 -11.08 -0.67
C ASN A 242 -8.18 -11.84 0.25
N ASP A 243 -8.35 -11.34 1.47
CA ASP A 243 -9.18 -11.95 2.50
C ASP A 243 -10.67 -11.94 2.15
N ASP A 244 -11.18 -10.85 1.55
CA ASP A 244 -12.60 -10.76 1.15
C ASP A 244 -12.98 -11.89 0.20
N MET A 245 -12.09 -12.23 -0.72
CA MET A 245 -12.28 -13.34 -1.66
C MET A 245 -12.15 -14.70 -0.96
N ALA A 246 -11.18 -14.85 -0.04
CA ALA A 246 -10.98 -16.12 0.69
C ALA A 246 -12.19 -16.44 1.58
N MET A 247 -12.68 -15.46 2.32
CA MET A 247 -13.90 -15.61 3.13
C MET A 247 -15.12 -15.95 2.29
N ALA A 248 -15.27 -15.32 1.11
CA ALA A 248 -16.38 -15.59 0.20
C ALA A 248 -16.30 -17.01 -0.38
N ALA A 249 -15.13 -17.46 -0.81
CA ALA A 249 -14.89 -18.81 -1.30
C ALA A 249 -15.15 -19.85 -0.21
N ALA A 250 -14.66 -19.64 1.00
CA ALA A 250 -14.90 -20.53 2.13
C ALA A 250 -16.39 -20.63 2.49
N ARG A 251 -17.12 -19.51 2.47
CA ARG A 251 -18.58 -19.51 2.68
C ARG A 251 -19.33 -20.27 1.57
N ALA A 252 -18.93 -20.10 0.30
CA ALA A 252 -19.53 -20.82 -0.82
C ALA A 252 -19.34 -22.35 -0.70
N ALA A 253 -18.19 -22.79 -0.17
CA ALA A 253 -17.88 -24.19 0.06
C ALA A 253 -18.54 -24.78 1.34
N LYS A 254 -19.10 -23.93 2.22
CA LYS A 254 -19.65 -24.34 3.51
C LYS A 254 -20.78 -25.36 3.34
N GLY A 255 -20.64 -26.49 4.02
CA GLY A 255 -21.60 -27.59 3.95
C GLY A 255 -21.30 -28.61 2.86
N ASN A 256 -20.35 -28.38 1.96
CA ASN A 256 -19.87 -29.39 1.03
C ASN A 256 -18.84 -30.30 1.72
N ALA A 257 -19.19 -31.59 1.92
CA ALA A 257 -18.35 -32.53 2.66
C ALA A 257 -16.96 -32.75 2.01
N ALA A 258 -16.87 -32.66 0.67
CA ALA A 258 -15.59 -32.80 -0.04
C ALA A 258 -14.60 -31.65 0.27
N TYR A 259 -15.12 -30.49 0.65
CA TYR A 259 -14.35 -29.29 0.97
C TYR A 259 -14.21 -29.02 2.48
N ALA A 260 -14.71 -29.92 3.33
CA ALA A 260 -14.68 -29.73 4.79
C ALA A 260 -13.27 -29.62 5.40
N LYS A 261 -12.24 -30.06 4.68
CA LYS A 261 -10.83 -30.01 5.09
C LYS A 261 -9.98 -29.09 4.20
N THR A 262 -10.60 -28.38 3.27
CA THR A 262 -9.89 -27.49 2.35
C THR A 262 -9.26 -26.33 3.13
N ILE A 263 -8.02 -26.02 2.82
CA ILE A 263 -7.28 -24.88 3.38
C ILE A 263 -7.60 -23.66 2.53
N PHE A 264 -8.31 -22.69 3.11
CA PHE A 264 -8.59 -21.41 2.49
C PHE A 264 -7.57 -20.40 2.97
N VAL A 265 -6.86 -19.77 2.04
CA VAL A 265 -5.78 -18.82 2.31
C VAL A 265 -6.16 -17.45 1.73
N GLY A 266 -6.25 -16.45 2.59
CA GLY A 266 -6.42 -15.06 2.21
C GLY A 266 -5.10 -14.31 2.15
N PHE A 267 -5.21 -13.02 1.87
CA PHE A 267 -4.11 -12.07 1.92
C PHE A 267 -4.67 -10.76 2.46
N ASP A 268 -3.93 -10.05 3.29
CA ASP A 268 -4.11 -8.75 3.94
C ASP A 268 -4.11 -8.84 5.47
N GLY A 269 -4.69 -9.89 6.06
CA GLY A 269 -4.79 -10.07 7.52
C GLY A 269 -5.69 -9.03 8.18
N ILE A 270 -6.86 -8.74 7.59
CA ILE A 270 -7.85 -7.78 8.09
C ILE A 270 -8.63 -8.30 9.30
N GLN A 271 -9.34 -7.43 10.04
CA GLN A 271 -10.12 -7.86 11.23
C GLN A 271 -11.16 -8.92 10.89
N SER A 272 -11.86 -8.74 9.75
CA SER A 272 -12.87 -9.68 9.28
C SER A 272 -12.28 -11.07 9.05
N ALA A 273 -11.09 -11.16 8.44
CA ALA A 273 -10.37 -12.42 8.24
C ALA A 273 -9.90 -13.02 9.58
N CYS A 274 -9.34 -12.22 10.48
CA CYS A 274 -8.97 -12.69 11.82
C CYS A 274 -10.17 -13.31 12.54
N ASN A 275 -11.35 -12.68 12.47
CA ASN A 275 -12.58 -13.22 13.04
C ASN A 275 -13.01 -14.53 12.36
N ALA A 276 -12.92 -14.61 11.02
CA ALA A 276 -13.22 -15.82 10.26
C ALA A 276 -12.27 -16.98 10.59
N ILE A 277 -10.98 -16.70 10.76
CA ILE A 277 -9.97 -17.68 11.18
C ILE A 277 -10.26 -18.20 12.59
N LEU A 278 -10.59 -17.32 13.53
CA LEU A 278 -10.95 -17.69 14.90
C LEU A 278 -12.23 -18.55 14.94
N ALA A 279 -13.19 -18.23 14.07
CA ALA A 279 -14.44 -19.01 13.91
C ALA A 279 -14.24 -20.32 13.13
N GLY A 280 -13.10 -20.55 12.47
CA GLY A 280 -12.83 -21.71 11.64
C GLY A 280 -13.56 -21.68 10.29
N GLU A 281 -13.90 -20.50 9.80
CA GLU A 281 -14.50 -20.29 8.46
C GLU A 281 -13.43 -20.07 7.38
N GLU A 282 -12.32 -19.46 7.72
CA GLU A 282 -11.11 -19.32 6.92
C GLU A 282 -9.95 -20.00 7.66
N THR A 283 -8.93 -20.48 6.95
CA THR A 283 -7.84 -21.22 7.60
C THR A 283 -6.69 -20.32 8.01
N MET A 284 -6.26 -19.43 7.11
CA MET A 284 -5.15 -18.51 7.33
C MET A 284 -5.19 -17.34 6.35
N SER A 285 -4.47 -16.28 6.72
CA SER A 285 -4.23 -15.12 5.86
C SER A 285 -2.75 -14.74 5.88
N VAL A 286 -2.24 -14.27 4.74
CA VAL A 286 -0.93 -13.60 4.66
C VAL A 286 -1.14 -12.12 4.97
N ALA A 287 -0.90 -11.74 6.21
CA ALA A 287 -1.16 -10.39 6.70
C ALA A 287 -0.12 -9.40 6.19
N GLN A 288 -0.57 -8.25 5.75
CA GLN A 288 0.23 -7.07 5.44
C GLN A 288 0.20 -6.08 6.61
N GLU A 289 1.23 -5.26 6.76
CA GLU A 289 1.24 -4.16 7.71
C GLU A 289 0.70 -2.88 7.08
N ALA A 290 -0.59 -2.90 6.74
CA ALA A 290 -1.28 -1.86 5.95
C ALA A 290 -1.24 -0.47 6.63
N TYR A 291 -1.38 -0.40 7.96
CA TYR A 291 -1.26 0.84 8.70
C TYR A 291 0.17 1.41 8.60
N ASP A 292 1.18 0.58 8.84
CA ASP A 292 2.59 0.98 8.74
C ASP A 292 2.94 1.39 7.30
N MET A 293 2.33 0.73 6.30
CA MET A 293 2.48 1.06 4.89
C MET A 293 2.00 2.48 4.59
N GLY A 294 0.80 2.86 5.04
CA GLY A 294 0.28 4.20 4.87
C GLY A 294 1.12 5.27 5.58
N TYR A 295 1.53 4.99 6.82
CA TYR A 295 2.38 5.88 7.61
C TYR A 295 3.74 6.12 6.93
N LYS A 296 4.45 5.03 6.58
CA LYS A 296 5.76 5.07 5.92
C LYS A 296 5.72 5.73 4.53
N ALA A 297 4.62 5.57 3.80
CA ALA A 297 4.48 6.18 2.48
C ALA A 297 4.41 7.71 2.56
N VAL A 298 3.65 8.25 3.52
CA VAL A 298 3.62 9.71 3.77
C VAL A 298 4.96 10.19 4.32
N GLU A 299 5.58 9.45 5.25
CA GLU A 299 6.93 9.76 5.76
C GLU A 299 7.94 9.86 4.62
N ALA A 300 7.94 8.90 3.70
CA ALA A 300 8.83 8.89 2.54
C ALA A 300 8.58 10.10 1.61
N ALA A 301 7.30 10.44 1.36
CA ALA A 301 6.95 11.60 0.56
C ALA A 301 7.46 12.91 1.19
N VAL A 302 7.30 13.08 2.50
CA VAL A 302 7.80 14.27 3.25
C VAL A 302 9.33 14.33 3.24
N LYS A 303 10.02 13.21 3.44
CA LYS A 303 11.49 13.12 3.31
C LYS A 303 11.96 13.56 1.92
N ALA A 304 11.25 13.15 0.87
CA ALA A 304 11.57 13.55 -0.50
C ALA A 304 11.37 15.06 -0.73
N VAL A 305 10.32 15.68 -0.17
CA VAL A 305 10.11 17.14 -0.20
C VAL A 305 11.27 17.87 0.48
N ASN A 306 11.81 17.30 1.56
CA ASN A 306 12.97 17.85 2.27
C ASN A 306 14.32 17.61 1.54
N GLY A 307 14.31 16.96 0.37
CA GLY A 307 15.51 16.69 -0.42
C GLY A 307 16.31 15.46 0.05
N GLU A 308 15.73 14.62 0.88
CA GLU A 308 16.37 13.38 1.33
C GLU A 308 16.32 12.31 0.23
N THR A 309 17.37 11.48 0.16
CA THR A 309 17.40 10.33 -0.73
C THR A 309 16.64 9.18 -0.11
N LEU A 310 15.73 8.59 -0.88
CA LEU A 310 14.92 7.46 -0.43
C LEU A 310 15.50 6.11 -0.88
N GLU A 311 15.25 5.07 -0.10
CA GLU A 311 15.40 3.69 -0.57
C GLU A 311 14.38 3.42 -1.68
N LYS A 312 14.77 2.62 -2.68
CA LYS A 312 13.87 2.31 -3.81
C LYS A 312 12.69 1.45 -3.41
N PHE A 313 12.86 0.61 -2.41
CA PHE A 313 11.80 -0.20 -1.81
C PHE A 313 11.86 -0.09 -0.29
N ILE A 314 10.73 0.24 0.32
CA ILE A 314 10.54 0.28 1.77
C ILE A 314 9.52 -0.81 2.12
N ASP A 315 10.02 -1.90 2.69
CA ASP A 315 9.17 -3.00 3.10
C ASP A 315 8.29 -2.60 4.30
N SER A 316 6.99 -2.78 4.17
CA SER A 316 6.05 -2.58 5.26
C SER A 316 6.00 -3.77 6.23
N GLY A 317 6.44 -4.95 5.78
CA GLY A 317 6.39 -6.20 6.53
C GLY A 317 5.16 -7.05 6.22
N CYS A 318 5.27 -8.34 6.54
CA CYS A 318 4.19 -9.31 6.43
C CYS A 318 4.33 -10.45 7.45
N SER A 319 3.26 -11.20 7.68
CA SER A 319 3.26 -12.40 8.51
C SER A 319 2.13 -13.35 8.13
N VAL A 320 2.29 -14.66 8.39
CA VAL A 320 1.18 -15.60 8.21
C VAL A 320 0.34 -15.61 9.49
N VAL A 321 -0.95 -15.30 9.35
CA VAL A 321 -1.94 -15.34 10.42
C VAL A 321 -2.71 -16.65 10.34
N THR A 322 -2.68 -17.39 11.44
CA THR A 322 -3.40 -18.63 11.65
C THR A 322 -4.24 -18.52 12.92
N LYS A 323 -4.95 -19.57 13.29
CA LYS A 323 -5.75 -19.58 14.54
C LYS A 323 -4.92 -19.29 15.79
N ASP A 324 -3.61 -19.58 15.76
CA ASP A 324 -2.73 -19.45 16.92
C ASP A 324 -2.40 -17.98 17.26
N ASN A 325 -2.37 -17.11 16.24
CA ASN A 325 -2.00 -15.68 16.38
C ASN A 325 -3.07 -14.70 15.88
N ALA A 326 -4.20 -15.18 15.38
CA ALA A 326 -5.27 -14.31 14.85
C ALA A 326 -5.85 -13.35 15.91
N GLN A 327 -5.90 -13.77 17.19
CA GLN A 327 -6.40 -12.90 18.25
C GLN A 327 -5.45 -11.72 18.50
N GLU A 328 -4.13 -11.97 18.54
CA GLU A 328 -3.12 -10.93 18.69
C GLU A 328 -3.19 -9.92 17.53
N ARG A 329 -3.28 -10.44 16.30
CA ARG A 329 -3.47 -9.60 15.11
C ARG A 329 -4.74 -8.75 15.18
N LEU A 330 -5.88 -9.35 15.57
CA LEU A 330 -7.16 -8.68 15.72
C LEU A 330 -7.08 -7.54 16.76
N ASP A 331 -6.42 -7.77 17.88
CA ASP A 331 -6.27 -6.75 18.94
C ASP A 331 -5.37 -5.58 18.47
N LYS A 332 -4.31 -5.89 17.71
CA LYS A 332 -3.45 -4.87 17.06
C LYS A 332 -4.28 -3.99 16.11
N LEU A 333 -5.06 -4.60 15.22
CA LEU A 333 -5.85 -3.88 14.21
C LEU A 333 -6.93 -2.98 14.82
N LYS A 334 -7.61 -3.44 15.89
CA LYS A 334 -8.57 -2.61 16.64
C LYS A 334 -7.94 -1.36 17.25
N GLY A 335 -6.66 -1.40 17.56
CA GLY A 335 -5.91 -0.23 18.03
C GLY A 335 -5.73 0.86 16.97
N TYR A 336 -5.88 0.55 15.70
CA TYR A 336 -5.66 1.48 14.59
C TYR A 336 -6.93 2.23 14.15
N ILE A 337 -8.08 1.55 14.09
CA ILE A 337 -9.31 2.14 13.55
C ILE A 337 -10.51 2.08 14.50
N GLY A 338 -10.36 1.52 15.71
CA GLY A 338 -11.39 1.45 16.74
C GLY A 338 -12.22 0.16 16.71
#